data_559464397c4c0a4a9a2559c1b66430e6
#
_entry.id   559464397c4c0a4a9a2559c1b66430e6
#
_cell.length_a   1.000
_cell.length_b   1.000
_cell.length_c   1.000
_cell.angle_alpha   90.00
_cell.angle_beta   90.00
_cell.angle_gamma   90.00
#
_symmetry.space_group_name_H-M   'P 1'
#
loop_
_entity.id
_entity.type
_entity.pdbx_description
1 polymer ?
#
loop_
_entity_poly.entity_id
_entity_poly.type
_entity_poly.pdbx_seq_one_letter_code
_entity_poly.pdbx_strand_id
1 'polypeptide(L)'
;FGGVFKNKKVKAQDEESEFLEKVFEGYESNVNAAYINEDKTLFTVPDEEIGSTVLLTDIEIKSSGRFLRTVNGKEDIELSYLPFIIGKQKRVCDYVLDTDGVSRMHLKFFEKDNELYARDLNSRNGTYVNGRKLENEENIRLYNGDSVNICGISYILEI
;
A
#
# COMPACT_ATOMS: atom_id res chain seq x y z
N PHE A 1 53.43 -1.72 14.04
CA PHE A 1 52.48 -1.52 12.92
C PHE A 1 51.06 -1.86 13.40
N GLY A 2 50.36 -0.88 13.95
CA GLY A 2 48.95 -0.95 14.35
C GLY A 2 48.09 -0.36 13.25
N GLY A 3 47.48 -1.19 12.42
CA GLY A 3 46.53 -0.80 11.40
C GLY A 3 45.16 -0.60 11.99
N VAL A 4 44.66 0.60 11.86
CA VAL A 4 43.37 1.09 12.26
C VAL A 4 42.25 0.42 11.45
N PHE A 5 41.58 -0.57 12.04
CA PHE A 5 40.24 -1.02 11.60
C PHE A 5 39.23 -0.78 12.73
N LYS A 6 39.00 0.48 13.04
CA LYS A 6 37.89 0.92 13.89
C LYS A 6 37.20 2.06 13.16
N ASN A 7 35.92 1.89 12.89
CA ASN A 7 34.90 2.97 12.73
C ASN A 7 34.01 2.93 11.50
N LYS A 8 33.71 1.75 10.92
CA LYS A 8 32.58 1.72 9.96
C LYS A 8 31.28 1.13 10.53
N LYS A 9 31.34 0.38 11.63
CA LYS A 9 30.14 -0.21 12.26
C LYS A 9 29.46 0.72 13.28
N VAL A 10 30.22 1.60 13.90
CA VAL A 10 29.69 2.51 14.95
C VAL A 10 28.89 3.66 14.34
N LYS A 11 29.28 4.16 13.17
CA LYS A 11 28.54 5.25 12.50
C LYS A 11 27.16 4.86 12.00
N ALA A 12 26.97 3.61 11.58
CA ALA A 12 25.66 3.16 11.11
C ALA A 12 24.67 2.96 12.26
N GLN A 13 25.14 2.61 13.45
CA GLN A 13 24.28 2.51 14.65
C GLN A 13 23.93 3.87 15.23
N ASP A 14 24.83 4.84 15.15
CA ASP A 14 24.56 6.20 15.66
C ASP A 14 23.60 6.98 14.76
N GLU A 15 23.65 6.79 13.45
CA GLU A 15 22.71 7.42 12.52
C GLU A 15 21.28 6.84 12.64
N GLU A 16 21.17 5.54 12.92
CA GLU A 16 19.89 4.87 13.10
C GLU A 16 19.23 5.24 14.44
N SER A 17 20.04 5.41 15.50
CA SER A 17 19.54 5.87 16.80
C SER A 17 19.16 7.35 16.77
N GLU A 18 19.92 8.20 16.09
CA GLU A 18 19.62 9.62 15.94
C GLU A 18 18.36 9.85 15.07
N PHE A 19 18.14 9.02 14.07
CA PHE A 19 16.90 9.06 13.26
C PHE A 19 15.68 8.67 14.10
N LEU A 20 15.79 7.64 14.94
CA LEU A 20 14.73 7.21 15.83
C LEU A 20 14.41 8.27 16.90
N GLU A 21 15.43 8.93 17.49
CA GLU A 21 15.21 10.03 18.43
C GLU A 21 14.47 11.21 17.79
N LYS A 22 14.81 11.60 16.58
CA LYS A 22 14.12 12.69 15.87
C LYS A 22 12.67 12.35 15.48
N VAL A 23 12.39 11.10 15.19
CA VAL A 23 11.02 10.63 14.94
C VAL A 23 10.20 10.66 16.23
N PHE A 24 10.83 10.37 17.39
CA PHE A 24 10.17 10.39 18.69
C PHE A 24 9.95 11.80 19.26
N GLU A 25 10.85 12.76 19.03
CA GLU A 25 10.71 14.15 19.54
C GLU A 25 9.47 14.90 18.99
N GLY A 26 8.94 14.48 17.85
CA GLY A 26 7.72 15.06 17.27
C GLY A 26 6.41 14.47 17.80
N TYR A 27 6.45 13.41 18.59
CA TYR A 27 5.26 12.66 19.03
C TYR A 27 5.00 12.68 20.53
N GLU A 28 5.72 13.49 21.30
CA GLU A 28 5.70 13.49 22.77
C GLU A 28 4.37 13.86 23.43
N SER A 29 3.33 14.20 22.72
CA SER A 29 2.12 14.69 23.39
C SER A 29 0.93 13.74 23.46
N ASN A 30 0.91 12.59 22.77
CA ASN A 30 -0.32 11.80 22.74
C ASN A 30 -0.20 10.27 22.51
N VAL A 31 0.94 9.64 22.72
CA VAL A 31 1.03 8.18 22.53
C VAL A 31 1.80 7.50 23.65
N ASN A 32 1.15 6.59 24.37
CA ASN A 32 1.71 5.84 25.49
C ASN A 32 2.46 4.56 25.10
N ALA A 33 2.36 4.11 23.86
CA ALA A 33 3.11 2.95 23.40
C ALA A 33 3.28 2.97 21.87
N ALA A 34 4.50 2.72 21.45
CA ALA A 34 4.84 2.48 20.05
C ALA A 34 5.43 1.08 19.91
N TYR A 35 4.92 0.28 19.00
CA TYR A 35 5.45 -1.05 18.69
C TYR A 35 6.03 -1.04 17.27
N ILE A 36 7.24 -1.56 17.14
CA ILE A 36 7.89 -1.75 15.85
C ILE A 36 7.88 -3.26 15.57
N ASN A 37 7.23 -3.67 14.49
CA ASN A 37 7.30 -5.03 14.02
C ASN A 37 8.54 -5.25 13.13
N GLU A 38 8.79 -6.50 12.74
CA GLU A 38 9.93 -6.88 11.88
C GLU A 38 9.92 -6.16 10.52
N ASP A 39 8.75 -5.69 10.07
CA ASP A 39 8.57 -4.91 8.82
C ASP A 39 8.81 -3.41 9.00
N LYS A 40 9.26 -2.96 10.18
CA LYS A 40 9.52 -1.55 10.52
C LYS A 40 8.30 -0.61 10.37
N THR A 41 7.11 -1.14 10.54
CA THR A 41 5.88 -0.33 10.57
C THR A 41 5.63 0.17 11.98
N LEU A 42 5.53 1.48 12.15
CA LEU A 42 5.23 2.12 13.41
C LEU A 42 3.71 2.20 13.63
N PHE A 43 3.23 1.56 14.68
CA PHE A 43 1.82 1.67 15.10
C PHE A 43 1.75 2.50 16.37
N THR A 44 0.91 3.51 16.37
CA THR A 44 0.62 4.34 17.52
C THR A 44 -0.80 4.10 18.01
N VAL A 45 -0.97 3.86 19.30
CA VAL A 45 -2.30 3.69 19.93
C VAL A 45 -2.66 4.96 20.71
N PRO A 46 -3.86 5.51 20.53
CA PRO A 46 -4.31 6.67 21.30
C PRO A 46 -4.49 6.34 22.78
N ASP A 47 -4.26 7.32 23.64
CA ASP A 47 -4.14 7.24 25.09
C ASP A 47 -5.45 6.87 25.86
N GLU A 48 -6.59 6.81 25.19
CA GLU A 48 -7.89 6.74 25.86
C GLU A 48 -8.39 5.33 26.18
N GLU A 49 -7.68 4.25 25.80
CA GLU A 49 -8.13 2.87 26.03
C GLU A 49 -7.10 1.95 26.71
N ILE A 50 -6.32 2.46 27.68
CA ILE A 50 -5.45 1.61 28.48
C ILE A 50 -6.24 0.97 29.62
N GLY A 51 -7.13 0.06 29.28
CA GLY A 51 -7.90 -0.71 30.25
C GLY A 51 -8.18 -2.14 29.85
N SER A 52 -7.97 -2.51 28.60
CA SER A 52 -8.13 -3.88 28.15
C SER A 52 -6.95 -4.28 27.24
N THR A 53 -6.32 -5.38 27.60
CA THR A 53 -5.36 -6.05 26.72
C THR A 53 -6.14 -6.57 25.51
N VAL A 54 -6.19 -5.79 24.46
CA VAL A 54 -6.75 -6.26 23.18
C VAL A 54 -5.71 -7.21 22.59
N LEU A 55 -6.00 -8.51 22.64
CA LEU A 55 -5.26 -9.49 21.88
C LEU A 55 -5.35 -9.13 20.41
N LEU A 56 -4.22 -9.07 19.72
CA LEU A 56 -4.14 -8.83 18.27
C LEU A 56 -4.93 -9.83 17.41
N THR A 57 -5.50 -10.87 18.03
CA THR A 57 -6.40 -11.85 17.41
C THR A 57 -7.81 -11.32 17.16
N ASP A 58 -8.20 -10.20 17.79
CA ASP A 58 -9.55 -9.62 17.67
C ASP A 58 -9.60 -8.38 16.78
N ILE A 59 -8.52 -8.06 16.05
CA ILE A 59 -8.61 -7.13 14.96
C ILE A 59 -9.36 -7.85 13.84
N GLU A 60 -10.68 -7.74 13.85
CA GLU A 60 -11.45 -8.00 12.66
C GLU A 60 -10.94 -7.05 11.59
N ILE A 61 -10.13 -7.56 10.67
CA ILE A 61 -9.82 -6.87 9.44
C ILE A 61 -11.17 -6.81 8.71
N LYS A 62 -11.92 -5.72 8.94
CA LYS A 62 -13.12 -5.48 8.18
C LYS A 62 -12.68 -5.43 6.74
N SER A 63 -13.12 -6.42 5.97
CA SER A 63 -13.01 -6.36 4.52
C SER A 63 -13.47 -4.97 4.08
N SER A 64 -12.70 -4.33 3.23
CA SER A 64 -13.07 -3.01 2.70
C SER A 64 -14.40 -3.04 1.95
N GLY A 65 -14.88 -4.26 1.62
CA GLY A 65 -16.04 -4.49 0.78
C GLY A 65 -15.80 -4.11 -0.69
N ARG A 66 -14.56 -3.77 -1.05
CA ARG A 66 -14.19 -3.36 -2.40
C ARG A 66 -13.42 -4.49 -3.08
N PHE A 67 -13.94 -4.98 -4.20
CA PHE A 67 -13.34 -6.09 -4.95
C PHE A 67 -13.26 -5.76 -6.43
N LEU A 68 -12.18 -6.23 -7.05
CA LEU A 68 -12.12 -6.40 -8.48
C LEU A 68 -12.43 -7.86 -8.78
N ARG A 69 -13.66 -8.13 -9.22
CA ARG A 69 -14.09 -9.48 -9.60
C ARG A 69 -13.56 -9.83 -10.97
N THR A 70 -12.82 -10.90 -11.06
CA THR A 70 -12.22 -11.31 -12.33
C THR A 70 -13.26 -11.81 -13.32
N VAL A 71 -13.13 -11.37 -14.58
CA VAL A 71 -13.94 -11.87 -15.70
C VAL A 71 -13.20 -12.98 -16.43
N ASN A 72 -11.89 -12.83 -16.65
CA ASN A 72 -11.05 -13.76 -17.39
C ASN A 72 -9.66 -13.95 -16.78
N GLY A 73 -9.45 -13.47 -15.55
CA GLY A 73 -8.23 -13.62 -14.78
C GLY A 73 -8.23 -14.89 -13.94
N LYS A 74 -7.22 -15.00 -13.07
CA LYS A 74 -7.05 -16.17 -12.19
C LYS A 74 -7.87 -16.06 -10.91
N GLU A 75 -7.94 -14.88 -10.34
CA GLU A 75 -8.54 -14.65 -9.02
C GLU A 75 -9.09 -13.22 -8.88
N ASP A 76 -9.99 -13.06 -7.95
CA ASP A 76 -10.51 -11.76 -7.55
C ASP A 76 -9.43 -11.02 -6.72
N ILE A 77 -9.44 -9.70 -6.79
CA ILE A 77 -8.54 -8.85 -6.02
C ILE A 77 -9.35 -8.04 -5.02
N GLU A 78 -9.05 -8.20 -3.74
CA GLU A 78 -9.62 -7.36 -2.70
C GLU A 78 -8.78 -6.08 -2.55
N LEU A 79 -9.43 -4.92 -2.66
CA LEU A 79 -8.81 -3.63 -2.37
C LEU A 79 -8.92 -3.37 -0.86
N SER A 80 -8.15 -4.12 -0.06
CA SER A 80 -8.27 -4.18 1.40
C SER A 80 -8.04 -2.82 2.08
N TYR A 81 -7.25 -1.96 1.47
CA TYR A 81 -6.95 -0.59 1.94
C TYR A 81 -6.63 0.31 0.75
N LEU A 82 -6.55 1.61 0.97
CA LEU A 82 -6.18 2.60 -0.04
C LEU A 82 -5.09 3.53 0.52
N PRO A 83 -4.14 3.97 -0.31
CA PRO A 83 -3.99 3.64 -1.73
C PRO A 83 -3.54 2.18 -1.96
N PHE A 84 -3.99 1.57 -3.07
CA PHE A 84 -3.69 0.20 -3.44
C PHE A 84 -3.05 0.14 -4.84
N ILE A 85 -1.91 -0.51 -4.98
CA ILE A 85 -1.13 -0.54 -6.22
C ILE A 85 -1.11 -1.96 -6.79
N ILE A 86 -1.46 -2.07 -8.06
CA ILE A 86 -1.34 -3.31 -8.85
C ILE A 86 -0.17 -3.17 -9.83
N GLY A 87 0.63 -4.21 -9.93
CA GLY A 87 1.73 -4.27 -10.89
C GLY A 87 2.55 -5.54 -10.77
N LYS A 88 3.68 -5.59 -11.45
CA LYS A 88 4.53 -6.80 -11.50
C LYS A 88 5.58 -6.86 -10.37
N GLN A 89 5.91 -5.75 -9.74
CA GLN A 89 7.00 -5.67 -8.77
C GLN A 89 6.52 -5.90 -7.33
N LYS A 90 6.77 -7.08 -6.78
CA LYS A 90 6.33 -7.52 -5.45
C LYS A 90 6.69 -6.57 -4.29
N ARG A 91 7.80 -5.81 -4.40
CA ARG A 91 8.26 -4.93 -3.30
C ARG A 91 7.47 -3.64 -3.17
N VAL A 92 6.76 -3.24 -4.20
CA VAL A 92 6.08 -1.92 -4.28
C VAL A 92 4.60 -2.03 -4.63
N CYS A 93 4.13 -3.22 -4.99
CA CYS A 93 2.73 -3.46 -5.31
C CYS A 93 2.05 -4.23 -4.19
N ASP A 94 0.82 -3.86 -3.92
CA ASP A 94 -0.04 -4.53 -2.95
C ASP A 94 -0.59 -5.83 -3.53
N TYR A 95 -0.84 -5.84 -4.84
CA TYR A 95 -1.16 -7.04 -5.59
C TYR A 95 -0.21 -7.23 -6.76
N VAL A 96 0.36 -8.44 -6.85
CA VAL A 96 1.29 -8.79 -7.94
C VAL A 96 0.55 -9.48 -9.07
N LEU A 97 0.37 -8.76 -10.16
CA LEU A 97 -0.18 -9.29 -11.40
C LEU A 97 0.97 -9.70 -12.32
N ASP A 98 1.42 -10.95 -12.19
CA ASP A 98 2.53 -11.49 -12.99
C ASP A 98 2.04 -11.96 -14.36
N THR A 99 1.77 -11.01 -15.22
CA THR A 99 1.34 -11.22 -16.60
C THR A 99 2.22 -10.39 -17.53
N ASP A 100 2.48 -10.93 -18.72
CA ASP A 100 3.24 -10.21 -19.73
C ASP A 100 2.56 -8.90 -20.11
N GLY A 101 3.37 -7.85 -20.22
CA GLY A 101 2.88 -6.52 -20.52
C GLY A 101 2.47 -5.70 -19.31
N VAL A 102 2.32 -6.29 -18.12
CA VAL A 102 2.07 -5.53 -16.88
C VAL A 102 3.35 -4.82 -16.47
N SER A 103 3.25 -3.53 -16.16
CA SER A 103 4.35 -2.70 -15.68
C SER A 103 4.67 -3.00 -14.22
N ARG A 104 5.88 -2.64 -13.76
CA ARG A 104 6.33 -2.84 -12.37
C ARG A 104 5.35 -2.24 -11.36
N MET A 105 4.94 -1.00 -11.59
CA MET A 105 3.78 -0.33 -10.99
C MET A 105 2.87 0.03 -12.17
N HIS A 106 1.65 -0.49 -12.21
CA HIS A 106 0.77 -0.34 -13.36
C HIS A 106 -0.41 0.56 -13.09
N LEU A 107 -1.15 0.28 -12.05
CA LEU A 107 -2.39 0.94 -11.70
C LEU A 107 -2.46 1.21 -10.19
N LYS A 108 -2.94 2.38 -9.82
CA LYS A 108 -3.17 2.79 -8.43
C LYS A 108 -4.65 3.09 -8.23
N PHE A 109 -5.22 2.50 -7.18
CA PHE A 109 -6.51 2.90 -6.63
C PHE A 109 -6.30 3.78 -5.41
N PHE A 110 -7.10 4.80 -5.25
CA PHE A 110 -7.04 5.69 -4.10
C PHE A 110 -8.39 6.33 -3.83
N GLU A 111 -8.56 6.83 -2.63
CA GLU A 111 -9.77 7.53 -2.21
C GLU A 111 -9.51 9.03 -2.18
N LYS A 112 -10.47 9.79 -2.66
CA LYS A 112 -10.52 11.23 -2.56
C LYS A 112 -11.98 11.65 -2.38
N ASP A 113 -12.25 12.51 -1.41
CA ASP A 113 -13.60 13.00 -1.10
C ASP A 113 -14.63 11.86 -0.86
N ASN A 114 -14.17 10.77 -0.22
CA ASN A 114 -14.94 9.53 0.01
C ASN A 114 -15.38 8.79 -1.28
N GLU A 115 -14.69 9.04 -2.38
CA GLU A 115 -14.93 8.43 -3.67
C GLU A 115 -13.70 7.67 -4.15
N LEU A 116 -13.91 6.54 -4.82
CA LEU A 116 -12.83 5.71 -5.34
C LEU A 116 -12.36 6.21 -6.70
N TYR A 117 -11.06 6.35 -6.85
CA TYR A 117 -10.39 6.73 -8.09
C TYR A 117 -9.37 5.69 -8.51
N ALA A 118 -9.16 5.59 -9.81
CA ALA A 118 -8.05 4.88 -10.41
C ALA A 118 -7.14 5.83 -11.17
N ARG A 119 -5.84 5.51 -11.19
CA ARG A 119 -4.82 6.22 -11.95
C ARG A 119 -3.83 5.25 -12.56
N ASP A 120 -3.64 5.33 -13.86
CA ASP A 120 -2.56 4.63 -14.54
C ASP A 120 -1.21 5.25 -14.16
N LEU A 121 -0.26 4.42 -13.76
CA LEU A 121 1.08 4.85 -13.32
C LEU A 121 2.08 4.86 -14.48
N ASN A 122 1.68 5.41 -15.61
CA ASN A 122 2.45 5.44 -16.84
C ASN A 122 2.83 4.03 -17.30
N SER A 123 1.85 3.16 -17.32
CA SER A 123 2.03 1.77 -17.70
C SER A 123 2.33 1.63 -19.20
N ARG A 124 3.09 0.61 -19.57
CA ARG A 124 3.52 0.40 -20.94
C ARG A 124 2.36 0.17 -21.90
N ASN A 125 1.37 -0.61 -21.49
CA ASN A 125 0.23 -0.99 -22.34
C ASN A 125 -1.04 -0.23 -22.00
N GLY A 126 -1.04 0.53 -20.90
CA GLY A 126 -2.18 1.31 -20.44
C GLY A 126 -3.21 0.48 -19.68
N THR A 127 -4.07 1.18 -18.98
CA THR A 127 -5.25 0.66 -18.29
C THR A 127 -6.50 1.16 -19.01
N TYR A 128 -7.54 0.33 -19.06
CA TYR A 128 -8.81 0.70 -19.67
C TYR A 128 -9.91 0.62 -18.60
N VAL A 129 -10.76 1.63 -18.56
CA VAL A 129 -11.97 1.64 -17.74
C VAL A 129 -13.17 1.79 -18.65
N ASN A 130 -14.11 0.86 -18.57
CA ASN A 130 -15.30 0.80 -19.45
C ASN A 130 -14.94 0.90 -20.95
N GLY A 131 -13.81 0.27 -21.34
CA GLY A 131 -13.31 0.27 -22.71
C GLY A 131 -12.54 1.53 -23.14
N ARG A 132 -12.48 2.57 -22.30
CA ARG A 132 -11.70 3.78 -22.54
C ARG A 132 -10.31 3.67 -21.91
N LYS A 133 -9.27 3.91 -22.68
CA LYS A 133 -7.90 3.99 -22.18
C LYS A 133 -7.72 5.21 -21.31
N LEU A 134 -7.09 5.04 -20.16
CA LEU A 134 -6.73 6.15 -19.28
C LEU A 134 -5.55 6.93 -19.89
N GLU A 135 -5.63 8.25 -19.82
CA GLU A 135 -4.51 9.13 -20.15
C GLU A 135 -3.45 9.08 -19.03
N ASN A 136 -2.23 9.48 -19.38
CA ASN A 136 -1.16 9.56 -18.41
C ASN A 136 -1.55 10.50 -17.26
N GLU A 137 -1.40 10.04 -16.03
CA GLU A 137 -1.71 10.81 -14.82
C GLU A 137 -3.18 11.22 -14.65
N GLU A 138 -4.07 10.74 -15.50
CA GLU A 138 -5.51 10.95 -15.33
C GLU A 138 -6.01 10.23 -14.07
N ASN A 139 -6.81 10.92 -13.26
CA ASN A 139 -7.57 10.34 -12.18
C ASN A 139 -8.99 10.11 -12.64
N ILE A 140 -9.41 8.87 -12.79
CA ILE A 140 -10.78 8.53 -13.13
C ILE A 140 -11.54 8.09 -11.88
N ARG A 141 -12.70 8.68 -11.66
CA ARG A 141 -13.63 8.20 -10.63
C ARG A 141 -14.23 6.88 -11.06
N LEU A 142 -14.32 5.96 -10.13
CA LEU A 142 -14.88 4.63 -10.34
C LEU A 142 -16.21 4.46 -9.61
N TYR A 143 -17.07 3.67 -10.23
CA TYR A 143 -18.39 3.32 -9.71
C TYR A 143 -18.56 1.81 -9.62
N ASN A 144 -19.46 1.38 -8.76
CA ASN A 144 -19.83 -0.04 -8.70
C ASN A 144 -20.26 -0.57 -10.07
N GLY A 145 -19.68 -1.69 -10.48
CA GLY A 145 -19.93 -2.29 -11.78
C GLY A 145 -19.03 -1.82 -12.92
N ASP A 146 -18.13 -0.86 -12.68
CA ASP A 146 -17.17 -0.43 -13.70
C ASP A 146 -16.22 -1.57 -14.10
N SER A 147 -15.95 -1.68 -15.40
CA SER A 147 -14.99 -2.63 -15.94
C SER A 147 -13.60 -2.02 -15.96
N VAL A 148 -12.64 -2.71 -15.35
CA VAL A 148 -11.22 -2.34 -15.36
C VAL A 148 -10.43 -3.40 -16.10
N ASN A 149 -9.72 -3.03 -17.16
CA ASN A 149 -8.88 -3.94 -17.93
C ASN A 149 -7.40 -3.56 -17.79
N ILE A 150 -6.59 -4.53 -17.41
CA ILE A 150 -5.14 -4.42 -17.23
C ILE A 150 -4.47 -5.47 -18.12
N CYS A 151 -3.85 -5.04 -19.21
CA CYS A 151 -3.14 -5.94 -20.12
C CYS A 151 -3.98 -7.14 -20.61
N GLY A 152 -5.25 -6.91 -20.95
CA GLY A 152 -6.15 -7.95 -21.45
C GLY A 152 -6.87 -8.75 -20.34
N ILE A 153 -6.54 -8.53 -19.08
CA ILE A 153 -7.28 -9.09 -17.95
C ILE A 153 -8.35 -8.11 -17.51
N SER A 154 -9.59 -8.54 -17.54
CA SER A 154 -10.75 -7.72 -17.19
C SER A 154 -11.30 -8.07 -15.82
N TYR A 155 -11.63 -7.03 -15.09
CA TYR A 155 -12.26 -7.09 -13.78
C TYR A 155 -13.51 -6.23 -13.76
N ILE A 156 -14.45 -6.59 -12.92
CA ILE A 156 -15.62 -5.75 -12.58
C ILE A 156 -15.44 -5.26 -11.15
N LEU A 157 -15.55 -3.96 -10.96
CA LEU A 157 -15.48 -3.35 -9.64
C LEU A 157 -16.78 -3.60 -8.87
N GLU A 158 -16.63 -4.10 -7.65
CA GLU A 158 -17.70 -4.28 -6.65
C GLU A 158 -17.33 -3.46 -5.40
N ILE A 159 -18.21 -2.53 -5.01
CA ILE A 159 -18.03 -1.64 -3.86
C ILE A 159 -19.33 -1.47 -3.08
#